data_e5b6a22e46bebf3d57309d511bbdbc47
#
_entry.id   e5b6a22e46bebf3d57309d511bbdbc47
#
_cell.length_a   1.000
_cell.length_b   1.000
_cell.length_c   1.000
_cell.angle_alpha   90.00
_cell.angle_beta   90.00
_cell.angle_gamma   90.00
#
_symmetry.space_group_name_H-M   'P 1'
#
loop_
_entity.id
_entity.type
_entity.pdbx_description
1 polymer ?
#
loop_
_entity_poly.entity_id
_entity_poly.type
_entity_poly.pdbx_seq_one_letter_code
_entity_poly.pdbx_strand_id
1 'polypeptide(L)'
;MSSLRNEGCTLTGALSVTTAVRDAVSIIHGPDGCAHHNFSLLHALQYENDQLVLPSIISSSLRETDIVFGGEEALARVIGRAQERHPGAIFVLTSCVAAAIGDDVSAVCGEVRDIAVRDIPVMVIPTGGFLGGGFHDGVISALVSLSYLGSTGSPSGMVNLVGEKNLEYEADANFDEVSRLLALLGVHVQLRFVRNCSLADIRKLGSASLNIMRDASLSGVGAVLSDRFGTPSLPAFPVGFEGTLAFLEAAGRKLGTDSAGAIASEEAYQQQVIRRFADLQGMSVRIREPGAASDPVLAELEELFCFDLQDRGPAPQLPDPLPVGTGGLSRMLHRWRRHCRA
;
A
#
# COMPACT_ATOMS: atom_id res chain seq x y z
N MET A 1 17.35 0.08 -3.71
CA MET A 1 17.17 1.44 -3.12
C MET A 1 16.48 1.26 -1.78
N SER A 2 16.88 2.00 -0.75
CA SER A 2 16.31 1.85 0.60
C SER A 2 14.88 2.40 0.64
N SER A 3 13.92 1.67 1.23
CA SER A 3 12.55 2.11 1.49
C SER A 3 12.48 3.41 2.30
N LEU A 4 13.47 3.66 3.14
CA LEU A 4 13.61 4.87 3.96
C LEU A 4 13.66 6.20 3.17
N ARG A 5 13.96 6.17 1.88
CA ARG A 5 13.93 7.38 1.04
C ARG A 5 12.53 7.91 0.74
N ASN A 6 11.51 7.08 0.93
CA ASN A 6 10.12 7.39 0.57
C ASN A 6 9.24 7.64 1.80
N GLU A 7 9.78 7.50 3.01
CA GLU A 7 9.06 7.81 4.23
C GLU A 7 9.04 9.32 4.47
N GLY A 8 7.89 9.90 4.20
CA GLY A 8 7.59 11.29 4.50
C GLY A 8 6.78 11.44 5.79
N CYS A 9 6.04 12.54 5.90
CA CYS A 9 5.12 12.78 6.99
C CYS A 9 3.79 12.03 6.80
N THR A 10 2.90 12.12 7.79
CA THR A 10 1.53 11.57 7.76
C THR A 10 0.77 11.97 6.49
N LEU A 11 0.88 13.23 6.07
CA LEU A 11 0.26 13.73 4.84
C LEU A 11 0.76 12.96 3.60
N THR A 12 2.08 12.73 3.49
CA THR A 12 2.66 11.94 2.39
C THR A 12 2.14 10.51 2.38
N GLY A 13 2.04 9.90 3.56
CA GLY A 13 1.48 8.55 3.71
C GLY A 13 0.03 8.47 3.21
N ALA A 14 -0.81 9.39 3.63
CA ALA A 14 -2.21 9.44 3.20
C ALA A 14 -2.34 9.71 1.69
N LEU A 15 -1.53 10.63 1.14
CA LEU A 15 -1.53 10.92 -0.29
C LEU A 15 -1.07 9.71 -1.14
N SER A 16 -0.17 8.89 -0.64
CA SER A 16 0.23 7.66 -1.34
C SER A 16 -0.94 6.69 -1.56
N VAL A 17 -1.96 6.77 -0.71
CA VAL A 17 -3.20 5.98 -0.81
C VAL A 17 -4.25 6.70 -1.66
N THR A 18 -4.55 7.97 -1.34
CA THR A 18 -5.66 8.70 -1.98
C THR A 18 -5.42 8.97 -3.45
N THR A 19 -4.18 9.25 -3.87
CA THR A 19 -3.83 9.48 -5.28
C THR A 19 -3.85 8.21 -6.13
N ALA A 20 -3.93 7.03 -5.50
CA ALA A 20 -4.10 5.75 -6.19
C ALA A 20 -5.56 5.45 -6.58
N VAL A 21 -6.52 6.30 -6.16
CA VAL A 21 -7.91 6.28 -6.64
C VAL A 21 -8.00 7.14 -7.91
N ARG A 22 -8.21 6.49 -9.05
CA ARG A 22 -8.06 7.09 -10.39
C ARG A 22 -9.03 8.23 -10.70
N ASP A 23 -10.25 8.15 -10.20
CA ASP A 23 -11.33 9.09 -10.43
C ASP A 23 -11.54 10.07 -9.28
N ALA A 24 -10.60 10.16 -8.34
CA ALA A 24 -10.66 11.06 -7.20
C ALA A 24 -9.69 12.24 -7.33
N VAL A 25 -9.96 13.28 -6.53
CA VAL A 25 -9.10 14.44 -6.36
C VAL A 25 -8.70 14.54 -4.89
N SER A 26 -7.40 14.68 -4.62
CA SER A 26 -6.87 14.94 -3.28
C SER A 26 -6.63 16.44 -3.09
N ILE A 27 -7.29 17.05 -2.11
CA ILE A 27 -7.08 18.45 -1.73
C ILE A 27 -6.21 18.48 -0.50
N ILE A 28 -5.08 19.18 -0.58
CA ILE A 28 -4.26 19.51 0.58
C ILE A 28 -4.73 20.85 1.13
N HIS A 29 -5.33 20.83 2.33
CA HIS A 29 -5.62 22.05 3.05
C HIS A 29 -4.37 22.49 3.80
N GLY A 30 -3.65 23.46 3.20
CA GLY A 30 -2.35 23.91 3.68
C GLY A 30 -1.62 24.81 2.69
N PRO A 31 -0.37 25.17 3.02
CA PRO A 31 0.49 25.96 2.14
C PRO A 31 0.91 25.18 0.89
N ASP A 32 1.20 25.89 -0.20
CA ASP A 32 1.61 25.31 -1.48
C ASP A 32 2.86 24.44 -1.40
N GLY A 33 3.77 24.73 -0.46
CA GLY A 33 4.97 23.92 -0.26
C GLY A 33 4.68 22.45 0.03
N CYS A 34 3.63 22.14 0.82
CA CYS A 34 3.21 20.78 1.10
C CYS A 34 2.69 20.07 -0.16
N ALA A 35 1.91 20.79 -0.98
CA ALA A 35 1.40 20.24 -2.23
C ALA A 35 2.49 20.00 -3.25
N HIS A 36 3.40 20.97 -3.43
CA HIS A 36 4.51 20.88 -4.37
C HIS A 36 5.46 19.72 -4.02
N HIS A 37 5.83 19.60 -2.76
CA HIS A 37 6.71 18.51 -2.29
C HIS A 37 6.10 17.13 -2.59
N ASN A 38 4.84 16.91 -2.18
CA ASN A 38 4.17 15.64 -2.37
C ASN A 38 3.89 15.32 -3.83
N PHE A 39 3.48 16.33 -4.64
CA PHE A 39 3.32 16.16 -6.08
C PHE A 39 4.62 15.72 -6.74
N SER A 40 5.72 16.39 -6.45
CA SER A 40 7.03 16.07 -7.03
C SER A 40 7.52 14.69 -6.65
N LEU A 41 7.34 14.29 -5.38
CA LEU A 41 7.70 12.95 -4.89
C LEU A 41 6.88 11.86 -5.60
N LEU A 42 5.56 11.99 -5.61
CA LEU A 42 4.66 10.99 -6.20
C LEU A 42 4.84 10.90 -7.72
N HIS A 43 5.03 12.04 -8.40
CA HIS A 43 5.30 12.06 -9.83
C HIS A 43 6.63 11.38 -10.18
N ALA A 44 7.69 11.65 -9.42
CA ALA A 44 8.99 11.01 -9.64
C ALA A 44 8.91 9.48 -9.48
N LEU A 45 8.18 9.00 -8.47
CA LEU A 45 7.99 7.58 -8.24
C LEU A 45 7.14 6.90 -9.32
N GLN A 46 6.12 7.57 -9.83
CA GLN A 46 5.34 7.07 -10.96
C GLN A 46 6.20 6.99 -12.23
N TYR A 47 7.02 8.00 -12.47
CA TYR A 47 7.96 8.00 -13.59
C TYR A 47 8.99 6.86 -13.50
N GLU A 48 9.54 6.60 -12.31
CA GLU A 48 10.46 5.47 -12.07
C GLU A 48 9.77 4.10 -12.28
N ASN A 49 8.45 4.03 -12.15
CA ASN A 49 7.65 2.83 -12.41
C ASN A 49 7.05 2.78 -13.83
N ASP A 50 7.57 3.56 -14.77
CA ASP A 50 7.07 3.68 -16.15
C ASP A 50 5.59 4.08 -16.25
N GLN A 51 5.07 4.78 -15.26
CA GLN A 51 3.69 5.27 -15.21
C GLN A 51 3.66 6.78 -15.45
N LEU A 52 3.10 7.19 -16.57
CA LEU A 52 2.95 8.61 -16.95
C LEU A 52 1.62 9.19 -16.46
N VAL A 53 1.27 8.96 -15.23
CA VAL A 53 0.04 9.49 -14.62
C VAL A 53 0.39 10.60 -13.65
N LEU A 54 -0.20 11.78 -13.84
CA LEU A 54 -0.02 12.89 -12.90
C LEU A 54 -0.90 12.69 -11.66
N PRO A 55 -0.35 12.83 -10.44
CA PRO A 55 -1.15 12.79 -9.22
C PRO A 55 -2.21 13.90 -9.24
N SER A 56 -3.47 13.55 -8.97
CA SER A 56 -4.55 14.54 -8.89
C SER A 56 -4.56 15.22 -7.52
N ILE A 57 -3.66 16.18 -7.34
CA ILE A 57 -3.48 16.96 -6.11
C ILE A 57 -3.79 18.43 -6.37
N ILE A 58 -4.54 19.06 -5.48
CA ILE A 58 -4.84 20.49 -5.47
C ILE A 58 -4.53 21.05 -4.07
N SER A 59 -3.99 22.27 -4.00
CA SER A 59 -3.76 22.99 -2.73
C SER A 59 -4.87 24.00 -2.46
N SER A 60 -5.21 24.22 -1.19
CA SER A 60 -5.97 25.39 -0.75
C SER A 60 -5.14 26.66 -0.76
N SER A 61 -3.81 26.53 -0.88
CA SER A 61 -2.84 27.64 -1.01
C SER A 61 -2.93 28.64 0.15
N LEU A 62 -2.93 28.13 1.40
CA LEU A 62 -3.00 28.99 2.59
C LEU A 62 -1.87 30.01 2.58
N ARG A 63 -2.24 31.29 2.72
CA ARG A 63 -1.34 32.42 2.86
C ARG A 63 -1.21 32.84 4.31
N GLU A 64 -0.31 33.76 4.60
CA GLU A 64 -0.10 34.31 5.95
C GLU A 64 -1.38 34.87 6.56
N THR A 65 -2.23 35.52 5.76
CA THR A 65 -3.54 36.02 6.20
C THR A 65 -4.49 34.90 6.63
N ASP A 66 -4.50 33.79 5.87
CA ASP A 66 -5.35 32.64 6.17
C ASP A 66 -4.87 31.93 7.44
N ILE A 67 -3.54 31.95 7.72
CA ILE A 67 -2.97 31.40 8.96
C ILE A 67 -3.40 32.21 10.18
N VAL A 68 -3.58 33.52 10.03
CA VAL A 68 -3.96 34.42 11.14
C VAL A 68 -5.47 34.45 11.38
N PHE A 69 -6.27 34.42 10.31
CA PHE A 69 -7.73 34.63 10.35
C PHE A 69 -8.56 33.37 10.10
N GLY A 70 -7.92 32.23 9.79
CA GLY A 70 -8.57 30.99 9.39
C GLY A 70 -8.57 30.77 7.87
N GLY A 71 -8.41 29.50 7.46
CA GLY A 71 -8.31 29.10 6.05
C GLY A 71 -9.59 28.48 5.47
N GLU A 72 -10.67 28.47 6.21
CA GLU A 72 -11.94 27.79 5.86
C GLU A 72 -12.51 28.24 4.51
N GLU A 73 -12.51 29.57 4.24
CA GLU A 73 -12.94 30.11 2.95
C GLU A 73 -12.04 29.65 1.79
N ALA A 74 -10.72 29.55 2.03
CA ALA A 74 -9.81 29.05 1.00
C ALA A 74 -10.10 27.57 0.69
N LEU A 75 -10.43 26.76 1.71
CA LEU A 75 -10.85 25.39 1.54
C LEU A 75 -12.15 25.29 0.76
N ALA A 76 -13.19 26.03 1.13
CA ALA A 76 -14.48 26.01 0.45
C ALA A 76 -14.34 26.34 -1.05
N ARG A 77 -13.55 27.37 -1.38
CA ARG A 77 -13.29 27.74 -2.78
C ARG A 77 -12.59 26.63 -3.58
N VAL A 78 -11.63 25.92 -2.98
CA VAL A 78 -10.90 24.86 -3.70
C VAL A 78 -11.75 23.59 -3.85
N ILE A 79 -12.59 23.26 -2.89
CA ILE A 79 -13.57 22.16 -3.03
C ILE A 79 -14.53 22.46 -4.19
N GLY A 80 -15.10 23.68 -4.27
CA GLY A 80 -15.95 24.07 -5.37
C GLY A 80 -15.30 23.89 -6.75
N ARG A 81 -14.06 24.35 -6.90
CA ARG A 81 -13.29 24.16 -8.16
C ARG A 81 -12.98 22.66 -8.45
N ALA A 82 -12.80 21.86 -7.42
CA ALA A 82 -12.59 20.43 -7.60
C ALA A 82 -13.88 19.74 -8.09
N GLN A 83 -15.05 20.13 -7.59
CA GLN A 83 -16.36 19.63 -8.03
C GLN A 83 -16.65 19.92 -9.51
N GLU A 84 -16.17 21.04 -10.05
CA GLU A 84 -16.33 21.39 -11.47
C GLU A 84 -15.66 20.38 -12.41
N ARG A 85 -14.66 19.62 -11.92
CA ARG A 85 -13.98 18.56 -12.68
C ARG A 85 -14.77 17.23 -12.68
N HIS A 86 -15.86 17.16 -11.97
CA HIS A 86 -16.72 15.97 -11.85
C HIS A 86 -15.99 14.69 -11.39
N PRO A 87 -15.16 14.74 -10.34
CA PRO A 87 -14.48 13.56 -9.84
C PRO A 87 -15.47 12.56 -9.22
N GLY A 88 -15.08 11.29 -9.12
CA GLY A 88 -15.83 10.28 -8.38
C GLY A 88 -15.85 10.55 -6.87
N ALA A 89 -14.75 11.11 -6.32
CA ALA A 89 -14.66 11.52 -4.91
C ALA A 89 -13.67 12.68 -4.73
N ILE A 90 -13.81 13.42 -3.63
CA ILE A 90 -12.86 14.45 -3.19
C ILE A 90 -12.36 14.06 -1.80
N PHE A 91 -11.05 13.93 -1.65
CA PHE A 91 -10.39 13.68 -0.37
C PHE A 91 -9.73 14.97 0.12
N VAL A 92 -10.08 15.42 1.32
CA VAL A 92 -9.51 16.60 1.95
C VAL A 92 -8.54 16.15 3.04
N LEU A 93 -7.27 16.51 2.87
CA LEU A 93 -6.18 16.16 3.77
C LEU A 93 -5.64 17.43 4.43
N THR A 94 -5.52 17.43 5.76
CA THR A 94 -5.03 18.59 6.51
C THR A 94 -3.51 18.58 6.62
N SER A 95 -2.87 19.71 6.30
CA SER A 95 -1.46 19.90 6.64
C SER A 95 -1.28 20.14 8.15
N CYS A 96 -0.04 20.03 8.63
CA CYS A 96 0.28 20.40 10.01
C CYS A 96 -0.08 21.86 10.34
N VAL A 97 0.03 22.77 9.35
CA VAL A 97 -0.32 24.19 9.52
C VAL A 97 -1.83 24.34 9.71
N ALA A 98 -2.65 23.77 8.83
CA ALA A 98 -4.12 23.83 8.96
C ALA A 98 -4.62 23.21 10.26
N ALA A 99 -4.04 22.07 10.66
CA ALA A 99 -4.38 21.45 11.93
C ALA A 99 -3.94 22.28 13.17
N ALA A 100 -2.83 23.03 13.08
CA ALA A 100 -2.33 23.87 14.17
C ALA A 100 -3.15 25.15 14.34
N ILE A 101 -3.67 25.74 13.27
CA ILE A 101 -4.54 26.93 13.37
C ILE A 101 -5.97 26.59 13.79
N GLY A 102 -6.37 25.30 13.72
CA GLY A 102 -7.64 24.81 14.22
C GLY A 102 -8.84 25.02 13.27
N ASP A 103 -8.58 25.06 11.94
CA ASP A 103 -9.65 25.15 10.95
C ASP A 103 -10.64 23.97 11.07
N ASP A 104 -11.94 24.24 11.09
CA ASP A 104 -12.98 23.21 11.09
C ASP A 104 -13.24 22.66 9.68
N VAL A 105 -12.30 21.85 9.22
CA VAL A 105 -12.38 21.21 7.89
C VAL A 105 -13.63 20.35 7.73
N SER A 106 -14.13 19.77 8.83
CA SER A 106 -15.31 18.91 8.77
C SER A 106 -16.58 19.70 8.54
N ALA A 107 -16.72 20.88 9.21
CA ALA A 107 -17.83 21.79 9.00
C ALA A 107 -17.85 22.29 7.55
N VAL A 108 -16.72 22.78 7.02
CA VAL A 108 -16.60 23.25 5.62
C VAL A 108 -16.98 22.15 4.62
N CYS A 109 -16.49 20.92 4.81
CA CYS A 109 -16.84 19.81 3.91
C CYS A 109 -18.34 19.45 3.99
N GLY A 110 -18.96 19.58 5.17
CA GLY A 110 -20.40 19.40 5.35
C GLY A 110 -21.22 20.45 4.59
N GLU A 111 -20.91 21.73 4.79
CA GLU A 111 -21.59 22.85 4.14
C GLU A 111 -21.49 22.78 2.61
N VAL A 112 -20.30 22.53 2.07
CA VAL A 112 -20.11 22.45 0.62
C VAL A 112 -20.84 21.26 0.02
N ARG A 113 -20.97 20.14 0.74
CA ARG A 113 -21.74 18.98 0.30
C ARG A 113 -23.23 19.30 0.22
N ASP A 114 -23.76 20.02 1.20
CA ASP A 114 -25.20 20.36 1.28
C ASP A 114 -25.65 21.36 0.19
N ILE A 115 -24.70 22.16 -0.33
CA ILE A 115 -24.96 23.14 -1.40
C ILE A 115 -24.69 22.52 -2.80
N ALA A 116 -24.00 21.38 -2.86
CA ALA A 116 -23.55 20.80 -4.11
C ALA A 116 -24.71 20.31 -4.98
N VAL A 117 -24.64 20.63 -6.26
CA VAL A 117 -25.65 20.21 -7.28
C VAL A 117 -25.52 18.69 -7.58
N ARG A 118 -24.46 18.04 -7.15
CA ARG A 118 -24.17 16.63 -7.40
C ARG A 118 -23.71 15.94 -6.12
N ASP A 119 -24.12 14.70 -5.95
CA ASP A 119 -23.73 13.83 -4.83
C ASP A 119 -22.28 13.27 -5.02
N ILE A 120 -21.29 14.18 -5.02
CA ILE A 120 -19.87 13.81 -5.02
C ILE A 120 -19.43 13.66 -3.56
N PRO A 121 -19.00 12.48 -3.11
CA PRO A 121 -18.54 12.30 -1.75
C PRO A 121 -17.30 13.16 -1.48
N VAL A 122 -17.39 14.04 -0.49
CA VAL A 122 -16.29 14.83 0.06
C VAL A 122 -15.92 14.24 1.42
N MET A 123 -14.70 13.76 1.55
CA MET A 123 -14.23 13.03 2.74
C MET A 123 -13.00 13.69 3.33
N VAL A 124 -13.06 13.98 4.62
CA VAL A 124 -11.90 14.44 5.38
C VAL A 124 -11.05 13.24 5.81
N ILE A 125 -9.75 13.32 5.57
CA ILE A 125 -8.77 12.34 6.02
C ILE A 125 -7.85 13.02 7.03
N PRO A 126 -7.88 12.62 8.31
CA PRO A 126 -7.04 13.22 9.34
C PRO A 126 -5.56 12.94 9.06
N THR A 127 -4.76 13.98 8.85
CA THR A 127 -3.33 13.89 8.54
C THR A 127 -2.45 14.89 9.30
N GLY A 128 -3.00 15.52 10.33
CA GLY A 128 -2.26 16.45 11.20
C GLY A 128 -1.23 15.71 12.07
N GLY A 129 -0.05 15.45 11.54
CA GLY A 129 0.99 14.64 12.18
C GLY A 129 1.85 15.39 13.23
N PHE A 130 1.57 16.65 13.53
CA PHE A 130 2.39 17.44 14.47
C PHE A 130 2.27 16.98 15.92
N LEU A 131 1.23 16.23 16.28
CA LEU A 131 1.05 15.61 17.62
C LEU A 131 1.75 14.25 17.76
N GLY A 132 2.54 13.83 16.79
CA GLY A 132 3.19 12.53 16.73
C GLY A 132 2.46 11.62 15.73
N GLY A 133 3.14 11.22 14.71
CA GLY A 133 2.66 10.34 13.63
C GLY A 133 3.58 10.43 12.45
N GLY A 134 3.75 9.31 11.74
CA GLY A 134 4.63 9.19 10.61
C GLY A 134 3.88 8.80 9.32
N PHE A 135 4.66 8.46 8.33
CA PHE A 135 4.14 8.03 7.02
C PHE A 135 3.10 6.90 7.13
N HIS A 136 3.41 5.89 7.95
CA HIS A 136 2.54 4.71 8.13
C HIS A 136 1.19 5.07 8.75
N ASP A 137 1.16 5.99 9.72
CA ASP A 137 -0.09 6.46 10.32
C ASP A 137 -0.99 7.15 9.30
N GLY A 138 -0.40 7.87 8.34
CA GLY A 138 -1.11 8.45 7.22
C GLY A 138 -1.71 7.41 6.30
N VAL A 139 -0.99 6.34 6.01
CA VAL A 139 -1.50 5.21 5.21
C VAL A 139 -2.70 4.57 5.91
N ILE A 140 -2.59 4.26 7.20
CA ILE A 140 -3.68 3.68 7.99
C ILE A 140 -4.89 4.62 8.02
N SER A 141 -4.69 5.90 8.31
CA SER A 141 -5.74 6.91 8.35
C SER A 141 -6.52 6.98 7.02
N ALA A 142 -5.80 6.97 5.89
CA ALA A 142 -6.43 6.98 4.58
C ALA A 142 -7.19 5.68 4.29
N LEU A 143 -6.60 4.50 4.54
CA LEU A 143 -7.27 3.22 4.30
C LEU A 143 -8.53 3.08 5.15
N VAL A 144 -8.48 3.44 6.42
CA VAL A 144 -9.65 3.44 7.31
C VAL A 144 -10.71 4.41 6.80
N SER A 145 -10.35 5.64 6.47
CA SER A 145 -11.29 6.64 5.94
C SER A 145 -11.93 6.14 4.64
N LEU A 146 -11.16 5.66 3.68
CA LEU A 146 -11.69 5.16 2.40
C LEU A 146 -12.57 3.91 2.57
N SER A 147 -12.38 3.12 3.63
CA SER A 147 -13.24 1.96 3.91
C SER A 147 -14.71 2.36 4.10
N TYR A 148 -14.98 3.60 4.54
CA TYR A 148 -16.34 4.13 4.70
C TYR A 148 -17.07 4.37 3.37
N LEU A 149 -16.36 4.38 2.25
CA LEU A 149 -16.96 4.43 0.89
C LEU A 149 -17.38 3.05 0.39
N GLY A 150 -16.92 1.99 1.05
CA GLY A 150 -17.31 0.61 0.75
C GLY A 150 -18.76 0.33 1.14
N SER A 151 -19.43 -0.51 0.35
CA SER A 151 -20.77 -1.00 0.64
C SER A 151 -20.72 -2.45 1.11
N THR A 152 -21.65 -2.84 1.97
CA THR A 152 -21.86 -4.25 2.32
C THR A 152 -22.40 -5.01 1.11
N GLY A 153 -22.01 -6.26 0.96
CA GLY A 153 -22.46 -7.10 -0.16
C GLY A 153 -22.39 -8.59 0.21
N SER A 154 -23.02 -9.43 -0.59
CA SER A 154 -22.89 -10.88 -0.44
C SER A 154 -21.48 -11.31 -0.84
N PRO A 155 -20.88 -12.31 -0.14
CA PRO A 155 -19.56 -12.82 -0.48
C PRO A 155 -19.47 -13.28 -1.94
N SER A 156 -18.47 -12.79 -2.66
CA SER A 156 -18.28 -13.03 -4.10
C SER A 156 -17.44 -14.28 -4.41
N GLY A 157 -16.83 -14.91 -3.41
CA GLY A 157 -15.80 -15.92 -3.60
C GLY A 157 -14.42 -15.35 -4.00
N MET A 158 -14.34 -14.03 -4.18
CA MET A 158 -13.10 -13.31 -4.52
C MET A 158 -12.48 -12.65 -3.29
N VAL A 159 -11.26 -12.14 -3.44
CA VAL A 159 -10.49 -11.53 -2.35
C VAL A 159 -10.13 -10.08 -2.64
N ASN A 160 -9.92 -9.28 -1.59
CA ASN A 160 -9.29 -7.97 -1.70
C ASN A 160 -7.83 -8.06 -1.25
N LEU A 161 -6.95 -7.34 -1.94
CA LEU A 161 -5.61 -7.02 -1.45
C LEU A 161 -5.66 -5.63 -0.82
N VAL A 162 -5.14 -5.50 0.41
CA VAL A 162 -5.31 -4.28 1.21
C VAL A 162 -3.96 -3.68 1.59
N GLY A 163 -3.79 -2.39 1.29
CA GLY A 163 -2.65 -1.60 1.72
C GLY A 163 -1.36 -1.89 0.96
N GLU A 164 -1.45 -2.19 -0.34
CA GLU A 164 -0.26 -2.28 -1.18
C GLU A 164 0.55 -0.98 -1.10
N LYS A 165 1.87 -1.12 -1.02
CA LYS A 165 2.78 0.02 -0.91
C LYS A 165 2.90 0.71 -2.27
N ASN A 166 2.10 1.75 -2.51
CA ASN A 166 2.03 2.45 -3.80
C ASN A 166 3.35 3.13 -4.22
N LEU A 167 4.24 3.38 -3.26
CA LEU A 167 5.58 3.93 -3.50
C LEU A 167 6.65 2.84 -3.66
N GLU A 168 6.28 1.56 -3.60
CA GLU A 168 7.18 0.43 -3.76
C GLU A 168 7.42 0.14 -5.25
N TYR A 169 8.68 -0.01 -5.65
CA TYR A 169 9.07 -0.30 -7.03
C TYR A 169 8.48 -1.63 -7.55
N GLU A 170 8.38 -2.66 -6.71
CA GLU A 170 7.88 -3.99 -7.10
C GLU A 170 6.38 -4.21 -6.80
N ALA A 171 5.60 -3.15 -6.54
CA ALA A 171 4.20 -3.32 -6.14
C ALA A 171 3.37 -4.15 -7.14
N ASP A 172 3.52 -3.91 -8.46
CA ASP A 172 2.79 -4.67 -9.47
C ASP A 172 3.32 -6.09 -9.64
N ALA A 173 4.64 -6.31 -9.56
CA ALA A 173 5.23 -7.64 -9.57
C ALA A 173 4.86 -8.47 -8.31
N ASN A 174 4.65 -7.81 -7.17
CA ASN A 174 4.14 -8.45 -5.96
C ASN A 174 2.65 -8.81 -6.09
N PHE A 175 1.87 -7.93 -6.72
CA PHE A 175 0.48 -8.23 -7.08
C PHE A 175 0.37 -9.45 -8.00
N ASP A 176 1.17 -9.51 -9.05
CA ASP A 176 1.18 -10.62 -9.99
C ASP A 176 1.50 -11.95 -9.29
N GLU A 177 2.46 -11.93 -8.37
CA GLU A 177 2.84 -13.12 -7.60
C GLU A 177 1.72 -13.57 -6.66
N VAL A 178 1.10 -12.66 -5.89
CA VAL A 178 -0.03 -13.01 -5.02
C VAL A 178 -1.22 -13.50 -5.84
N SER A 179 -1.48 -12.88 -6.99
CA SER A 179 -2.54 -13.30 -7.92
C SER A 179 -2.28 -14.69 -8.49
N ARG A 180 -1.02 -15.02 -8.83
CA ARG A 180 -0.60 -16.35 -9.28
C ARG A 180 -0.89 -17.42 -8.19
N LEU A 181 -0.51 -17.11 -6.95
CA LEU A 181 -0.75 -18.03 -5.81
C LEU A 181 -2.23 -18.25 -5.55
N LEU A 182 -3.03 -17.18 -5.59
CA LEU A 182 -4.48 -17.29 -5.43
C LEU A 182 -5.15 -18.06 -6.57
N ALA A 183 -4.63 -17.93 -7.79
CA ALA A 183 -5.13 -18.69 -8.95
C ALA A 183 -4.90 -20.19 -8.78
N LEU A 184 -3.87 -20.66 -8.06
CA LEU A 184 -3.69 -22.07 -7.72
C LEU A 184 -4.83 -22.61 -6.81
N LEU A 185 -5.46 -21.74 -6.03
CA LEU A 185 -6.65 -22.03 -5.22
C LEU A 185 -7.96 -21.82 -5.99
N GLY A 186 -7.92 -21.44 -7.27
CA GLY A 186 -9.10 -21.10 -8.06
C GLY A 186 -9.75 -19.77 -7.64
N VAL A 187 -9.01 -18.88 -6.98
CA VAL A 187 -9.51 -17.63 -6.40
C VAL A 187 -8.91 -16.43 -7.14
N HIS A 188 -9.73 -15.38 -7.32
CA HIS A 188 -9.32 -14.16 -8.02
C HIS A 188 -9.37 -12.93 -7.12
N VAL A 189 -8.53 -11.94 -7.42
CA VAL A 189 -8.55 -10.64 -6.76
C VAL A 189 -9.69 -9.80 -7.33
N GLN A 190 -10.57 -9.31 -6.43
CA GLN A 190 -11.66 -8.42 -6.77
C GLN A 190 -11.23 -6.96 -6.77
N LEU A 191 -10.44 -6.58 -5.76
CA LEU A 191 -10.07 -5.20 -5.51
C LEU A 191 -8.64 -5.12 -4.95
N ARG A 192 -7.85 -4.23 -5.50
CA ARG A 192 -6.61 -3.73 -4.89
C ARG A 192 -6.95 -2.47 -4.09
N PHE A 193 -7.08 -2.60 -2.78
CA PHE A 193 -7.50 -1.52 -1.89
C PHE A 193 -6.30 -0.92 -1.12
N VAL A 194 -5.66 0.19 -1.53
CA VAL A 194 -6.02 1.07 -2.66
C VAL A 194 -4.85 1.11 -3.62
N ARG A 195 -5.01 0.56 -4.80
CA ARG A 195 -4.10 0.75 -5.92
C ARG A 195 -4.88 0.63 -7.23
N ASN A 196 -4.76 1.66 -8.07
CA ASN A 196 -5.29 1.66 -9.44
C ASN A 196 -6.80 1.33 -9.52
N CYS A 197 -7.58 1.73 -8.51
CA CYS A 197 -9.00 1.50 -8.41
C CYS A 197 -9.80 2.79 -8.61
N SER A 198 -11.09 2.65 -8.88
CA SER A 198 -12.06 3.73 -8.92
C SER A 198 -12.93 3.73 -7.66
N LEU A 199 -13.72 4.80 -7.44
CA LEU A 199 -14.73 4.81 -6.40
C LEU A 199 -15.74 3.64 -6.56
N ALA A 200 -16.11 3.32 -7.80
CA ALA A 200 -17.00 2.19 -8.08
C ALA A 200 -16.40 0.85 -7.66
N ASP A 201 -15.08 0.69 -7.75
CA ASP A 201 -14.39 -0.50 -7.28
C ASP A 201 -14.33 -0.53 -5.75
N ILE A 202 -14.07 0.61 -5.09
CA ILE A 202 -14.06 0.72 -3.62
C ILE A 202 -15.43 0.34 -3.04
N ARG A 203 -16.52 0.68 -3.70
CA ARG A 203 -17.87 0.29 -3.25
C ARG A 203 -18.06 -1.23 -3.12
N LYS A 204 -17.28 -2.04 -3.84
CA LYS A 204 -17.32 -3.51 -3.77
C LYS A 204 -16.56 -4.08 -2.57
N LEU A 205 -15.89 -3.25 -1.76
CA LEU A 205 -14.98 -3.66 -0.69
C LEU A 205 -15.59 -4.72 0.25
N GLY A 206 -16.85 -4.52 0.64
CA GLY A 206 -17.53 -5.43 1.59
C GLY A 206 -18.15 -6.68 0.96
N SER A 207 -17.95 -6.94 -0.35
CA SER A 207 -18.42 -8.17 -1.00
C SER A 207 -17.32 -9.24 -1.16
N ALA A 208 -16.09 -8.98 -0.74
CA ALA A 208 -15.04 -9.97 -0.77
C ALA A 208 -15.23 -11.06 0.30
N SER A 209 -14.76 -12.26 0.03
CA SER A 209 -14.78 -13.38 0.97
C SER A 209 -13.57 -13.36 1.92
N LEU A 210 -12.50 -12.65 1.56
CA LEU A 210 -11.28 -12.53 2.35
C LEU A 210 -10.56 -11.22 2.03
N ASN A 211 -10.02 -10.54 3.05
CA ASN A 211 -9.08 -9.44 2.89
C ASN A 211 -7.65 -9.94 3.16
N ILE A 212 -6.71 -9.66 2.28
CA ILE A 212 -5.30 -10.01 2.44
C ILE A 212 -4.52 -8.72 2.64
N MET A 213 -3.98 -8.52 3.85
CA MET A 213 -3.18 -7.35 4.18
C MET A 213 -1.80 -7.41 3.51
N ARG A 214 -1.23 -6.28 3.13
CA ARG A 214 0.13 -6.21 2.60
C ARG A 214 1.17 -6.68 3.63
N ASP A 215 1.00 -6.24 4.87
CA ASP A 215 1.84 -6.65 6.00
C ASP A 215 1.08 -6.54 7.35
N ALA A 216 1.69 -7.09 8.40
CA ALA A 216 1.08 -7.20 9.71
C ALA A 216 0.81 -5.84 10.40
N SER A 217 1.49 -4.77 10.00
CA SER A 217 1.28 -3.42 10.54
C SER A 217 -0.12 -2.87 10.21
N LEU A 218 -0.79 -3.45 9.19
CA LEU A 218 -2.15 -3.12 8.79
C LEU A 218 -3.23 -3.92 9.53
N SER A 219 -2.88 -4.65 10.59
CA SER A 219 -3.85 -5.45 11.38
C SER A 219 -5.03 -4.62 11.90
N GLY A 220 -4.79 -3.37 12.30
CA GLY A 220 -5.84 -2.43 12.69
C GLY A 220 -6.84 -2.12 11.57
N VAL A 221 -6.35 -1.96 10.32
CA VAL A 221 -7.22 -1.80 9.15
C VAL A 221 -8.03 -3.07 8.91
N GLY A 222 -7.39 -4.25 9.04
CA GLY A 222 -8.06 -5.54 8.93
C GLY A 222 -9.19 -5.71 9.94
N ALA A 223 -8.99 -5.27 11.19
CA ALA A 223 -10.02 -5.27 12.23
C ALA A 223 -11.21 -4.38 11.84
N VAL A 224 -10.95 -3.14 11.40
CA VAL A 224 -12.02 -2.22 10.93
C VAL A 224 -12.81 -2.82 9.78
N LEU A 225 -12.16 -3.46 8.81
CA LEU A 225 -12.84 -4.11 7.69
C LEU A 225 -13.68 -5.31 8.14
N SER A 226 -13.17 -6.09 9.10
CA SER A 226 -13.90 -7.21 9.68
C SER A 226 -15.14 -6.75 10.46
N ASP A 227 -14.99 -5.74 11.31
CA ASP A 227 -16.11 -5.18 12.10
C ASP A 227 -17.19 -4.58 11.21
N ARG A 228 -16.78 -3.95 10.11
CA ARG A 228 -17.67 -3.22 9.21
C ARG A 228 -18.39 -4.14 8.21
N PHE A 229 -17.72 -5.16 7.70
CA PHE A 229 -18.21 -5.99 6.60
C PHE A 229 -18.33 -7.47 6.94
N GLY A 230 -17.83 -7.91 8.11
CA GLY A 230 -17.77 -9.31 8.48
C GLY A 230 -16.72 -10.12 7.70
N THR A 231 -15.90 -9.46 6.88
CA THR A 231 -14.92 -10.13 6.01
C THR A 231 -13.66 -10.50 6.81
N PRO A 232 -13.28 -11.78 6.88
CA PRO A 232 -12.06 -12.20 7.56
C PRO A 232 -10.80 -11.66 6.87
N SER A 233 -9.68 -11.63 7.62
CA SER A 233 -8.42 -11.13 7.08
C SER A 233 -7.28 -12.13 7.23
N LEU A 234 -6.33 -12.13 6.25
CA LEU A 234 -4.99 -12.66 6.39
C LEU A 234 -4.03 -11.50 6.71
N PRO A 235 -3.06 -11.70 7.64
CA PRO A 235 -2.29 -10.59 8.20
C PRO A 235 -1.22 -10.03 7.26
N ALA A 236 -0.75 -10.82 6.27
CA ALA A 236 0.35 -10.38 5.41
C ALA A 236 0.36 -11.13 4.06
N PHE A 237 1.04 -10.53 3.08
CA PHE A 237 1.49 -11.21 1.86
C PHE A 237 2.54 -12.28 2.22
N PRO A 238 2.67 -13.34 1.41
CA PRO A 238 3.65 -14.38 1.66
C PRO A 238 5.08 -13.88 1.47
N VAL A 239 5.98 -14.28 2.36
CA VAL A 239 7.43 -14.03 2.26
C VAL A 239 8.20 -15.32 2.52
N GLY A 240 9.30 -15.56 1.81
CA GLY A 240 10.04 -16.82 1.90
C GLY A 240 9.36 -17.97 1.13
N PHE A 241 10.01 -19.11 1.07
CA PHE A 241 9.44 -20.33 0.48
C PHE A 241 8.41 -20.96 1.43
N GLU A 242 8.78 -21.17 2.70
CA GLU A 242 7.88 -21.75 3.71
C GLU A 242 6.67 -20.84 3.95
N GLY A 243 6.89 -19.52 4.07
CA GLY A 243 5.81 -18.55 4.25
C GLY A 243 4.84 -18.51 3.06
N THR A 244 5.30 -18.87 1.85
CA THR A 244 4.44 -18.98 0.66
C THR A 244 3.52 -20.21 0.76
N LEU A 245 4.01 -21.35 1.24
CA LEU A 245 3.18 -22.54 1.45
C LEU A 245 2.18 -22.31 2.58
N ALA A 246 2.63 -21.73 3.69
CA ALA A 246 1.76 -21.38 4.82
C ALA A 246 0.65 -20.38 4.42
N PHE A 247 0.94 -19.44 3.52
CA PHE A 247 -0.05 -18.52 2.96
C PHE A 247 -1.14 -19.28 2.18
N LEU A 248 -0.77 -20.22 1.30
CA LEU A 248 -1.73 -21.04 0.53
C LEU A 248 -2.64 -21.85 1.47
N GLU A 249 -2.06 -22.48 2.49
CA GLU A 249 -2.82 -23.23 3.50
C GLU A 249 -3.80 -22.34 4.26
N ALA A 250 -3.32 -21.18 4.74
CA ALA A 250 -4.13 -20.23 5.50
C ALA A 250 -5.26 -19.62 4.66
N ALA A 251 -4.98 -19.28 3.40
CA ALA A 251 -5.96 -18.76 2.45
C ALA A 251 -7.03 -19.84 2.13
N GLY A 252 -6.60 -21.06 1.81
CA GLY A 252 -7.51 -22.19 1.55
C GLY A 252 -8.43 -22.44 2.72
N ARG A 253 -7.90 -22.50 3.94
CA ARG A 253 -8.68 -22.73 5.17
C ARG A 253 -9.73 -21.61 5.40
N LYS A 254 -9.36 -20.34 5.21
CA LYS A 254 -10.29 -19.21 5.40
C LYS A 254 -11.36 -19.12 4.31
N LEU A 255 -11.05 -19.59 3.11
CA LEU A 255 -11.98 -19.59 1.97
C LEU A 255 -12.79 -20.90 1.87
N GLY A 256 -12.46 -21.91 2.70
CA GLY A 256 -13.09 -23.23 2.63
C GLY A 256 -12.72 -24.03 1.37
N THR A 257 -11.53 -23.74 0.78
CA THR A 257 -11.03 -24.38 -0.43
C THR A 257 -9.91 -25.37 -0.08
N ASP A 258 -9.87 -26.53 -0.74
CA ASP A 258 -8.75 -27.46 -0.59
C ASP A 258 -7.47 -26.86 -1.19
N SER A 259 -6.43 -26.76 -0.37
CA SER A 259 -5.13 -26.20 -0.76
C SER A 259 -4.06 -27.23 -1.10
N ALA A 260 -4.33 -28.53 -0.96
CA ALA A 260 -3.31 -29.58 -1.13
C ALA A 260 -2.68 -29.57 -2.54
N GLY A 261 -3.51 -29.45 -3.59
CA GLY A 261 -3.03 -29.36 -4.97
C GLY A 261 -2.24 -28.08 -5.26
N ALA A 262 -2.66 -26.96 -4.67
CA ALA A 262 -1.97 -25.67 -4.79
C ALA A 262 -0.58 -25.72 -4.11
N ILE A 263 -0.52 -26.27 -2.90
CA ILE A 263 0.73 -26.45 -2.15
C ILE A 263 1.69 -27.35 -2.92
N ALA A 264 1.26 -28.53 -3.40
CA ALA A 264 2.10 -29.44 -4.16
C ALA A 264 2.65 -28.79 -5.46
N SER A 265 1.82 -27.98 -6.14
CA SER A 265 2.26 -27.26 -7.33
C SER A 265 3.30 -26.19 -6.99
N GLU A 266 3.12 -25.49 -5.88
CA GLU A 266 4.06 -24.46 -5.43
C GLU A 266 5.38 -25.07 -4.94
N GLU A 267 5.36 -26.18 -4.21
CA GLU A 267 6.55 -26.93 -3.81
C GLU A 267 7.37 -27.36 -5.03
N ALA A 268 6.70 -27.87 -6.07
CA ALA A 268 7.37 -28.25 -7.31
C ALA A 268 8.04 -27.02 -7.99
N TYR A 269 7.38 -25.86 -7.98
CA TYR A 269 7.93 -24.62 -8.50
C TYR A 269 9.12 -24.13 -7.65
N GLN A 270 9.03 -24.18 -6.32
CA GLN A 270 10.11 -23.83 -5.41
C GLN A 270 11.36 -24.69 -5.69
N GLN A 271 11.19 -26.00 -5.85
CA GLN A 271 12.29 -26.91 -6.19
C GLN A 271 12.93 -26.59 -7.55
N GLN A 272 12.16 -26.09 -8.52
CA GLN A 272 12.71 -25.61 -9.79
C GLN A 272 13.55 -24.34 -9.58
N VAL A 273 13.06 -23.39 -8.76
CA VAL A 273 13.79 -22.15 -8.43
C VAL A 273 15.08 -22.47 -7.71
N ILE A 274 15.06 -23.31 -6.67
CA ILE A 274 16.27 -23.71 -5.93
C ILE A 274 17.31 -24.33 -6.87
N ARG A 275 16.90 -25.29 -7.70
CA ARG A 275 17.80 -25.93 -8.69
C ARG A 275 18.37 -24.93 -9.69
N ARG A 276 17.57 -23.98 -10.17
CA ARG A 276 17.99 -22.94 -11.12
C ARG A 276 19.08 -22.04 -10.55
N PHE A 277 19.11 -21.85 -9.24
CA PHE A 277 20.04 -20.96 -8.56
C PHE A 277 21.09 -21.70 -7.73
N ALA A 278 21.28 -23.01 -7.95
CA ALA A 278 22.28 -23.81 -7.25
C ALA A 278 23.72 -23.28 -7.39
N ASP A 279 24.01 -22.50 -8.45
CA ASP A 279 25.29 -21.82 -8.66
C ASP A 279 25.55 -20.65 -7.70
N LEU A 280 24.59 -20.26 -6.88
CA LEU A 280 24.74 -19.26 -5.81
C LEU A 280 25.15 -19.88 -4.47
N GLN A 281 25.29 -21.20 -4.38
CA GLN A 281 25.70 -21.88 -3.16
C GLN A 281 27.03 -21.34 -2.64
N GLY A 282 27.10 -21.03 -1.34
CA GLY A 282 28.30 -20.46 -0.69
C GLY A 282 28.55 -18.99 -0.99
N MET A 283 27.60 -18.28 -1.63
CA MET A 283 27.74 -16.86 -1.91
C MET A 283 27.72 -16.02 -0.63
N SER A 284 28.53 -14.96 -0.57
CA SER A 284 28.48 -13.99 0.53
C SER A 284 27.27 -13.07 0.39
N VAL A 285 26.51 -12.96 1.47
CA VAL A 285 25.34 -12.07 1.57
C VAL A 285 25.51 -11.13 2.75
N ARG A 286 25.23 -9.85 2.56
CA ARG A 286 25.36 -8.85 3.61
C ARG A 286 24.09 -8.73 4.44
N ILE A 287 24.25 -8.81 5.76
CA ILE A 287 23.20 -8.52 6.74
C ILE A 287 23.09 -6.99 6.89
N ARG A 288 21.88 -6.46 6.88
CA ARG A 288 21.65 -5.00 6.92
C ARG A 288 21.82 -4.40 8.31
N GLU A 289 21.42 -5.14 9.36
CA GLU A 289 21.49 -4.71 10.76
C GLU A 289 21.92 -5.86 11.67
N PRO A 290 22.66 -5.57 12.76
CA PRO A 290 22.92 -6.55 13.80
C PRO A 290 21.57 -6.95 14.44
N GLY A 291 21.12 -8.17 14.21
CA GLY A 291 19.79 -8.67 14.62
C GLY A 291 18.92 -9.17 13.46
N ALA A 292 19.17 -8.74 12.23
CA ALA A 292 18.55 -9.30 11.04
C ALA A 292 18.96 -10.75 10.76
N ALA A 293 20.00 -11.26 11.44
CA ALA A 293 20.37 -12.68 11.44
C ALA A 293 19.25 -13.61 11.97
N SER A 294 18.25 -13.05 12.67
CA SER A 294 17.04 -13.78 13.10
C SER A 294 15.87 -13.67 12.13
N ASP A 295 16.05 -13.06 10.94
CA ASP A 295 15.02 -13.03 9.93
C ASP A 295 14.76 -14.45 9.39
N PRO A 296 13.52 -14.97 9.51
CA PRO A 296 13.21 -16.35 9.09
C PRO A 296 13.50 -16.61 7.61
N VAL A 297 13.32 -15.61 6.74
CA VAL A 297 13.60 -15.75 5.30
C VAL A 297 15.10 -15.86 5.05
N LEU A 298 15.91 -15.09 5.78
CA LEU A 298 17.36 -15.18 5.66
C LEU A 298 17.86 -16.54 6.16
N ALA A 299 17.35 -17.04 7.28
CA ALA A 299 17.69 -18.35 7.82
C ALA A 299 17.33 -19.49 6.85
N GLU A 300 16.13 -19.41 6.24
CA GLU A 300 15.70 -20.36 5.20
C GLU A 300 16.64 -20.35 3.99
N LEU A 301 17.01 -19.17 3.50
CA LEU A 301 17.92 -19.03 2.36
C LEU A 301 19.35 -19.48 2.69
N GLU A 302 19.82 -19.25 3.92
CA GLU A 302 21.10 -19.74 4.42
C GLU A 302 21.13 -21.28 4.44
N GLU A 303 20.07 -21.92 4.93
CA GLU A 303 19.95 -23.38 4.91
C GLU A 303 19.96 -23.96 3.49
N LEU A 304 19.19 -23.34 2.57
CA LEU A 304 19.04 -23.82 1.20
C LEU A 304 20.28 -23.59 0.32
N PHE A 305 20.97 -22.47 0.49
CA PHE A 305 22.07 -22.05 -0.38
C PHE A 305 23.42 -21.95 0.32
N CYS A 306 23.50 -22.27 1.62
CA CYS A 306 24.72 -22.18 2.43
C CYS A 306 25.41 -20.81 2.29
N PHE A 307 24.64 -19.72 2.34
CA PHE A 307 25.19 -18.37 2.19
C PHE A 307 26.17 -18.03 3.31
N ASP A 308 27.25 -17.31 2.95
CA ASP A 308 28.20 -16.73 3.91
C ASP A 308 27.69 -15.34 4.32
N LEU A 309 27.20 -15.23 5.56
CA LEU A 309 26.62 -14.00 6.08
C LEU A 309 27.71 -13.02 6.53
N GLN A 310 27.70 -11.80 6.01
CA GLN A 310 28.69 -10.76 6.28
C GLN A 310 28.03 -9.47 6.80
N ASP A 311 28.66 -8.85 7.80
CA ASP A 311 28.22 -7.56 8.35
C ASP A 311 28.56 -6.37 7.43
N ARG A 312 29.64 -6.51 6.63
CA ARG A 312 30.19 -5.42 5.78
C ARG A 312 30.72 -6.00 4.47
N GLY A 313 30.82 -5.13 3.44
CA GLY A 313 31.45 -5.48 2.19
C GLY A 313 30.55 -5.24 0.97
N PRO A 314 31.02 -5.59 -0.24
CA PRO A 314 30.32 -5.38 -1.50
C PRO A 314 29.21 -6.41 -1.76
N ALA A 315 29.02 -7.40 -0.90
CA ALA A 315 28.02 -8.46 -1.08
C ALA A 315 26.59 -7.92 -1.24
N PRO A 316 25.73 -8.57 -2.01
CA PRO A 316 24.33 -8.18 -2.16
C PRO A 316 23.61 -8.28 -0.80
N GLN A 317 22.64 -7.39 -0.61
CA GLN A 317 21.90 -7.25 0.62
C GLN A 317 20.48 -7.77 0.48
N LEU A 318 19.95 -8.40 1.54
CA LEU A 318 18.52 -8.73 1.60
C LEU A 318 17.69 -7.44 1.47
N PRO A 319 16.76 -7.37 0.55
CA PRO A 319 15.95 -6.16 0.36
C PRO A 319 14.96 -5.96 1.51
N ASP A 320 14.62 -4.70 1.74
CA ASP A 320 13.53 -4.31 2.61
C ASP A 320 12.59 -3.38 1.82
N PRO A 321 11.31 -3.74 1.65
CA PRO A 321 10.66 -4.94 2.19
C PRO A 321 11.15 -6.25 1.56
N LEU A 322 10.90 -7.35 2.28
CA LEU A 322 11.23 -8.69 1.81
C LEU A 322 10.47 -9.04 0.51
N PRO A 323 11.07 -9.87 -0.37
CA PRO A 323 10.43 -10.27 -1.61
C PRO A 323 9.16 -11.09 -1.35
N VAL A 324 8.12 -10.80 -2.11
CA VAL A 324 6.83 -11.48 -1.99
C VAL A 324 6.85 -12.80 -2.76
N GLY A 325 6.57 -13.88 -2.06
CA GLY A 325 6.40 -15.22 -2.63
C GLY A 325 7.65 -15.80 -3.29
N THR A 326 7.52 -16.98 -3.84
CA THR A 326 8.58 -17.68 -4.59
C THR A 326 9.05 -16.87 -5.80
N GLY A 327 8.14 -16.21 -6.51
CA GLY A 327 8.48 -15.36 -7.64
C GLY A 327 9.33 -14.14 -7.26
N GLY A 328 9.04 -13.52 -6.12
CA GLY A 328 9.85 -12.43 -5.57
C GLY A 328 11.26 -12.89 -5.20
N LEU A 329 11.38 -14.04 -4.53
CA LEU A 329 12.67 -14.66 -4.23
C LEU A 329 13.45 -14.97 -5.52
N SER A 330 12.80 -15.53 -6.52
CA SER A 330 13.43 -15.81 -7.81
C SER A 330 13.98 -14.54 -8.48
N ARG A 331 13.24 -13.42 -8.45
CA ARG A 331 13.72 -12.13 -8.96
C ARG A 331 14.92 -11.60 -8.16
N MET A 332 14.89 -11.72 -6.84
CA MET A 332 15.99 -11.33 -5.96
C MET A 332 17.26 -12.16 -6.26
N LEU A 333 17.15 -13.48 -6.27
CA LEU A 333 18.27 -14.39 -6.57
C LEU A 333 18.87 -14.14 -7.96
N HIS A 334 18.02 -13.80 -8.94
CA HIS A 334 18.48 -13.41 -10.28
C HIS A 334 19.31 -12.10 -10.26
N ARG A 335 18.92 -11.11 -9.47
CA ARG A 335 19.69 -9.87 -9.25
C ARG A 335 21.03 -10.16 -8.58
N TRP A 336 21.03 -11.01 -7.55
CA TRP A 336 22.23 -11.42 -6.85
C TRP A 336 23.21 -12.16 -7.76
N ARG A 337 22.71 -13.09 -8.58
CA ARG A 337 23.53 -13.77 -9.60
C ARG A 337 24.24 -12.80 -10.53
N ARG A 338 23.57 -11.74 -10.96
CA ARG A 338 24.20 -10.71 -11.82
C ARG A 338 25.27 -9.91 -11.07
N HIS A 339 25.05 -9.62 -9.82
CA HIS A 339 26.03 -8.92 -8.97
C HIS A 339 27.32 -9.73 -8.78
N CYS A 340 27.23 -11.04 -8.64
CA CYS A 340 28.39 -11.92 -8.47
C CYS A 340 29.19 -12.17 -9.78
N ARG A 341 28.59 -11.87 -10.93
CA ARG A 341 29.24 -12.04 -12.24
C ARG A 341 29.77 -10.73 -12.83
N ALA A 342 29.49 -9.61 -12.23
CA ALA A 342 30.00 -8.28 -12.60
C ALA A 342 31.31 -7.97 -11.86
#